data_13366fe20e678e3e23c903688211e552
#
_entry.id   13366fe20e678e3e23c903688211e552
#
_cell.length_a   1.000
_cell.length_b   1.000
_cell.length_c   1.000
_cell.angle_alpha   90.00
_cell.angle_beta   90.00
_cell.angle_gamma   90.00
#
_symmetry.space_group_name_H-M   'P 1'
#
loop_
_entity.id
_entity.type
_entity.pdbx_description
1 polymer ?
#
loop_
_entity_poly.entity_id
_entity_poly.type
_entity_poly.pdbx_seq_one_letter_code
_entity_poly.pdbx_strand_id
1 'polypeptide(L)'
;MIILCFAVGWSTSVVAQGNPWNNPIVSPRVDTGGEVTFSVSAPSASRVELSGQFMEGTCPMRKGTDGVWSVTVKIDRPDIYPYSFRIDGVETSDPSNPLIFPNERFKASLLEMPDTAALYARHKDVPRGQVR
;
A
#
# COMPACT_ATOMS: atom_id res chain seq x y z
N MET A 1 -18.45 -7.66 8.43
CA MET A 1 -17.80 -7.89 7.12
C MET A 1 -16.41 -8.42 7.40
N ILE A 2 -16.18 -9.68 7.06
CA ILE A 2 -14.88 -10.33 7.32
C ILE A 2 -13.99 -10.04 6.11
N ILE A 3 -12.92 -9.27 6.31
CA ILE A 3 -11.87 -9.09 5.31
C ILE A 3 -10.93 -10.27 5.43
N LEU A 4 -10.94 -11.17 4.43
CA LEU A 4 -9.99 -12.24 4.34
C LEU A 4 -8.66 -11.70 3.80
N CYS A 5 -7.61 -11.78 4.61
CA CYS A 5 -6.25 -11.57 4.17
C CYS A 5 -5.73 -12.85 3.51
N PHE A 6 -5.67 -12.87 2.19
CA PHE A 6 -5.08 -13.99 1.46
C PHE A 6 -3.56 -13.81 1.34
N ALA A 7 -2.83 -14.73 1.94
CA ALA A 7 -1.44 -14.91 1.62
C ALA A 7 -1.35 -15.78 0.34
N VAL A 8 -1.19 -15.16 -0.79
CA VAL A 8 -0.99 -15.88 -2.05
C VAL A 8 0.44 -16.38 -2.08
N GLY A 9 0.61 -17.69 -1.99
CA GLY A 9 1.90 -18.33 -2.22
C GLY A 9 2.23 -18.31 -3.70
N TRP A 10 3.18 -17.49 -4.09
CA TRP A 10 3.76 -17.53 -5.42
C TRP A 10 4.91 -18.52 -5.44
N SER A 11 4.78 -19.55 -6.26
CA SER A 11 5.93 -20.34 -6.70
C SER A 11 6.74 -19.47 -7.64
N THR A 12 7.83 -18.94 -7.15
CA THR A 12 8.75 -18.19 -8.00
C THR A 12 9.83 -19.10 -8.51
N SER A 13 9.75 -19.43 -9.77
CA SER A 13 10.92 -19.80 -10.54
C SER A 13 11.57 -18.53 -11.07
N VAL A 14 12.87 -18.46 -10.90
CA VAL A 14 13.84 -17.60 -11.56
C VAL A 14 14.10 -16.24 -10.95
N VAL A 15 15.19 -16.23 -10.24
CA VAL A 15 15.95 -15.07 -9.89
C VAL A 15 16.74 -14.57 -11.10
N ALA A 16 16.25 -13.53 -11.75
CA ALA A 16 17.18 -12.62 -12.38
C ALA A 16 17.86 -11.86 -11.25
N GLN A 17 19.17 -11.95 -11.11
CA GLN A 17 19.94 -11.09 -10.20
C GLN A 17 19.93 -9.66 -10.75
N GLY A 18 18.78 -8.99 -10.62
CA GLY A 18 18.69 -7.56 -10.78
C GLY A 18 19.39 -6.91 -9.59
N ASN A 19 20.19 -5.91 -9.87
CA ASN A 19 20.76 -5.03 -8.86
C ASN A 19 19.66 -4.64 -7.87
N PRO A 20 19.76 -4.97 -6.56
CA PRO A 20 18.72 -4.67 -5.59
C PRO A 20 18.38 -3.18 -5.49
N TRP A 21 19.21 -2.32 -6.03
CA TRP A 21 18.99 -0.88 -6.13
C TRP A 21 18.15 -0.46 -7.35
N ASN A 22 17.88 -1.36 -8.28
CA ASN A 22 17.23 -1.06 -9.54
C ASN A 22 15.78 -1.53 -9.66
N ASN A 23 15.22 -2.14 -8.62
CA ASN A 23 13.83 -2.56 -8.62
C ASN A 23 13.06 -1.80 -7.51
N PRO A 24 12.55 -0.60 -7.81
CA PRO A 24 11.82 0.18 -6.83
C PRO A 24 10.58 -0.60 -6.39
N ILE A 25 10.40 -0.71 -5.09
CA ILE A 25 9.18 -1.25 -4.52
C ILE A 25 8.03 -0.29 -4.84
N VAL A 26 7.02 -0.82 -5.49
CA VAL A 26 5.77 -0.09 -5.74
C VAL A 26 4.76 -0.48 -4.67
N SER A 27 4.43 0.47 -3.80
CA SER A 27 3.46 0.28 -2.74
C SER A 27 2.71 1.60 -2.48
N PRO A 28 1.39 1.58 -2.32
CA PRO A 28 0.49 0.47 -2.64
C PRO A 28 0.32 0.28 -4.15
N ARG A 29 0.06 -0.94 -4.57
CA ARG A 29 -0.29 -1.25 -5.96
C ARG A 29 -1.76 -1.67 -6.03
N VAL A 30 -2.57 -0.87 -6.68
CA VAL A 30 -4.00 -1.13 -6.88
C VAL A 30 -4.21 -1.87 -8.20
N ASP A 31 -4.89 -3.00 -8.14
CA ASP A 31 -5.30 -3.75 -9.32
C ASP A 31 -6.73 -3.42 -9.75
N THR A 32 -7.06 -3.74 -10.99
CA THR A 32 -8.39 -3.46 -11.59
C THR A 32 -9.56 -4.14 -10.89
N GLY A 33 -9.30 -5.22 -10.14
CA GLY A 33 -10.31 -5.95 -9.36
C GLY A 33 -10.56 -5.42 -7.95
N GLY A 34 -9.95 -4.29 -7.57
CA GLY A 34 -10.03 -3.77 -6.20
C GLY A 34 -9.08 -4.46 -5.22
N GLU A 35 -8.17 -5.28 -5.72
CA GLU A 35 -7.09 -5.86 -4.93
C GLU A 35 -5.94 -4.86 -4.79
N VAL A 36 -5.50 -4.65 -3.56
CA VAL A 36 -4.40 -3.76 -3.25
C VAL A 36 -3.27 -4.54 -2.61
N THR A 37 -2.11 -4.48 -3.23
CA THR A 37 -0.89 -5.09 -2.71
C THR A 37 -0.02 -4.03 -2.04
N PHE A 38 0.26 -4.25 -0.76
CA PHE A 38 1.18 -3.45 0.04
C PHE A 38 2.51 -4.17 0.15
N SER A 39 3.60 -3.45 0.01
CA SER A 39 4.94 -4.02 0.06
C SER A 39 5.92 -3.09 0.76
N VAL A 40 6.80 -3.64 1.59
CA VAL A 40 7.84 -2.88 2.29
C VAL A 40 9.10 -3.71 2.45
N SER A 41 10.25 -3.09 2.24
CA SER A 41 11.55 -3.72 2.50
C SER A 41 11.91 -3.63 3.97
N ALA A 42 11.99 -4.78 4.61
CA ALA A 42 12.41 -4.90 6.01
C ALA A 42 13.14 -6.25 6.22
N PRO A 43 14.33 -6.41 5.64
CA PRO A 43 15.02 -7.72 5.64
C PRO A 43 15.38 -8.21 7.03
N SER A 44 15.62 -7.31 7.98
CA SER A 44 15.98 -7.63 9.37
C SER A 44 14.78 -7.76 10.30
N ALA A 45 13.57 -7.47 9.83
CA ALA A 45 12.38 -7.54 10.67
C ALA A 45 11.96 -8.99 10.94
N SER A 46 11.47 -9.23 12.14
CA SER A 46 10.90 -10.51 12.55
C SER A 46 9.40 -10.58 12.28
N ARG A 47 8.72 -9.44 12.31
CA ARG A 47 7.28 -9.33 12.11
C ARG A 47 6.94 -8.01 11.46
N VAL A 48 6.11 -8.07 10.42
CA VAL A 48 5.54 -6.89 9.77
C VAL A 48 4.04 -7.06 9.63
N GLU A 49 3.29 -6.04 9.99
CA GLU A 49 1.84 -6.02 9.92
C GLU A 49 1.37 -4.76 9.19
N LEU A 50 0.29 -4.90 8.43
CA LEU A 50 -0.41 -3.79 7.82
C LEU A 50 -1.55 -3.34 8.75
N SER A 51 -1.70 -2.04 8.94
CA SER A 51 -2.83 -1.41 9.64
C SER A 51 -3.42 -0.33 8.75
N GLY A 52 -4.73 -0.27 8.65
CA GLY A 52 -5.40 0.74 7.83
C GLY A 52 -6.88 0.87 8.16
N GLN A 53 -7.49 2.00 7.78
CA GLN A 53 -8.91 2.26 8.05
C GLN A 53 -9.87 1.38 7.22
N PHE A 54 -9.35 0.65 6.24
CA PHE A 54 -10.13 -0.29 5.44
C PHE A 54 -10.29 -1.67 6.10
N MET A 55 -9.72 -1.88 7.28
CA MET A 55 -9.79 -3.14 8.03
C MET A 55 -9.91 -2.90 9.53
N GLU A 56 -10.39 -3.90 10.25
CA GLU A 56 -10.32 -3.92 11.70
C GLU A 56 -9.03 -4.62 12.15
N GLY A 57 -8.28 -3.97 13.04
CA GLY A 57 -7.03 -4.50 13.55
C GLY A 57 -5.87 -4.42 12.58
N THR A 58 -5.03 -5.44 12.59
CA THR A 58 -3.83 -5.53 11.75
C THR A 58 -3.82 -6.81 10.94
N CYS A 59 -3.21 -6.76 9.77
CA CYS A 59 -3.02 -7.91 8.91
C CYS A 59 -1.54 -8.28 8.83
N PRO A 60 -1.14 -9.52 9.21
CA PRO A 60 0.24 -9.93 9.12
C PRO A 60 0.69 -10.01 7.66
N MET A 61 1.88 -9.51 7.39
CA MET A 61 2.51 -9.56 6.08
C MET A 61 3.43 -10.78 5.97
N ARG A 62 3.69 -11.22 4.76
CA ARG A 62 4.56 -12.35 4.48
C ARG A 62 5.89 -11.87 3.92
N LYS A 63 6.98 -12.37 4.49
CA LYS A 63 8.34 -12.09 4.03
C LYS A 63 8.69 -12.91 2.79
N GLY A 64 9.13 -12.23 1.75
CA GLY A 64 9.72 -12.85 0.58
C GLY A 64 11.21 -13.18 0.77
N THR A 65 11.78 -13.91 -0.19
CA THR A 65 13.21 -14.30 -0.18
C THR A 65 14.17 -13.12 -0.33
N ASP A 66 13.69 -12.02 -0.88
CA ASP A 66 14.41 -10.76 -1.08
C ASP A 66 14.35 -9.81 0.13
N GLY A 67 13.73 -10.23 1.24
CA GLY A 67 13.53 -9.38 2.41
C GLY A 67 12.38 -8.37 2.28
N VAL A 68 11.61 -8.44 1.21
CA VAL A 68 10.40 -7.63 1.01
C VAL A 68 9.20 -8.33 1.63
N TRP A 69 8.48 -7.62 2.46
CA TRP A 69 7.23 -8.08 3.04
C TRP A 69 6.07 -7.58 2.20
N SER A 70 5.11 -8.44 1.95
CA SER A 70 3.94 -8.10 1.15
C SER A 70 2.65 -8.74 1.67
N VAL A 71 1.53 -8.08 1.36
CA VAL A 71 0.18 -8.59 1.60
C VAL A 71 -0.77 -7.99 0.58
N THR A 72 -1.74 -8.78 0.13
CA THR A 72 -2.80 -8.33 -0.76
C THR A 72 -4.13 -8.32 0.00
N VAL A 73 -4.83 -7.20 -0.07
CA VAL A 73 -6.13 -6.99 0.59
C VAL A 73 -7.13 -6.51 -0.46
N LYS A 74 -8.35 -7.03 -0.39
CA LYS A 74 -9.44 -6.56 -1.25
C LYS A 74 -10.18 -5.41 -0.59
N ILE A 75 -10.32 -4.29 -1.31
CA ILE A 75 -11.00 -3.08 -0.87
C ILE A 75 -12.05 -2.72 -1.92
N ASP A 76 -13.31 -2.89 -1.57
CA ASP A 76 -14.42 -2.75 -2.52
C ASP A 76 -14.97 -1.32 -2.62
N ARG A 77 -14.63 -0.45 -1.66
CA ARG A 77 -15.14 0.91 -1.64
C ARG A 77 -14.09 1.90 -2.12
N PRO A 78 -14.42 2.74 -3.10
CA PRO A 78 -13.56 3.87 -3.47
C PRO A 78 -13.56 4.91 -2.34
N ASP A 79 -12.39 5.21 -1.85
CA ASP A 79 -12.16 6.23 -0.82
C ASP A 79 -10.66 6.49 -0.65
N ILE A 80 -10.32 7.41 0.22
CA ILE A 80 -8.94 7.68 0.62
C ILE A 80 -8.73 7.09 2.03
N TYR A 81 -7.85 6.11 2.13
CA TYR A 81 -7.62 5.37 3.36
C TYR A 81 -6.22 5.65 3.93
N PRO A 82 -6.12 6.19 5.14
CA PRO A 82 -4.86 6.18 5.88
C PRO A 82 -4.45 4.75 6.24
N TYR A 83 -3.17 4.46 6.07
CA TYR A 83 -2.58 3.19 6.47
C TYR A 83 -1.15 3.35 6.95
N SER A 84 -0.66 2.36 7.66
CA SER A 84 0.72 2.28 8.14
C SER A 84 1.20 0.83 8.19
N PHE A 85 2.50 0.66 8.27
CA PHE A 85 3.11 -0.61 8.60
C PHE A 85 3.51 -0.63 10.08
N ARG A 86 3.42 -1.80 10.69
CA ARG A 86 3.99 -2.03 12.01
C ARG A 86 5.13 -3.03 11.87
N ILE A 87 6.35 -2.54 11.99
CA ILE A 87 7.58 -3.33 11.85
C ILE A 87 8.14 -3.59 13.25
N ASP A 88 8.14 -4.87 13.67
CA ASP A 88 8.55 -5.28 15.02
C ASP A 88 7.92 -4.43 16.14
N GLY A 89 6.64 -4.08 15.98
CA GLY A 89 5.88 -3.29 16.92
C GLY A 89 5.99 -1.76 16.76
N VAL A 90 6.85 -1.28 15.86
CA VAL A 90 7.03 0.14 15.57
C VAL A 90 6.18 0.56 14.36
N GLU A 91 5.33 1.55 14.56
CA GLU A 91 4.51 2.09 13.50
C GLU A 91 5.33 2.96 12.54
N THR A 92 5.22 2.69 11.24
CA THR A 92 6.02 3.31 10.20
C THR A 92 5.14 3.63 8.99
N SER A 93 5.32 4.81 8.41
CA SER A 93 4.71 5.15 7.13
C SER A 93 5.35 4.34 5.99
N ASP A 94 4.65 4.23 4.87
CA ASP A 94 5.18 3.55 3.68
C ASP A 94 6.26 4.40 3.00
N PRO A 95 7.52 3.95 2.99
CA PRO A 95 8.60 4.73 2.38
C PRO A 95 8.48 4.82 0.85
N SER A 96 7.71 3.94 0.23
CA SER A 96 7.50 3.92 -1.21
C SER A 96 6.32 4.78 -1.67
N ASN A 97 5.53 5.30 -0.74
CA ASN A 97 4.35 6.11 -1.03
C ASN A 97 4.58 7.59 -0.68
N PRO A 98 4.57 8.51 -1.67
CA PRO A 98 4.74 9.93 -1.41
C PRO A 98 3.51 10.59 -0.79
N LEU A 99 2.35 9.94 -0.82
CA LEU A 99 1.11 10.48 -0.28
C LEU A 99 1.06 10.25 1.23
N ILE A 100 1.08 11.33 1.99
CA ILE A 100 1.10 11.30 3.46
C ILE A 100 -0.11 12.04 4.01
N PHE A 101 -0.79 11.42 4.96
CA PHE A 101 -1.84 12.05 5.73
C PHE A 101 -1.23 12.89 6.85
N PRO A 102 -1.44 14.21 6.85
CA PRO A 102 -0.87 15.10 7.86
C PRO A 102 -1.63 14.93 9.18
N ASN A 103 -1.14 14.09 10.05
CA ASN A 103 -1.64 13.96 11.42
C ASN A 103 -0.58 14.48 12.41
N GLU A 104 -1.01 15.09 13.50
CA GLU A 104 -0.12 15.68 14.50
C GLU A 104 0.78 14.64 15.21
N ARG A 105 0.27 13.43 15.43
CA ARG A 105 0.98 12.39 16.17
C ARG A 105 1.79 11.45 15.28
N PHE A 106 1.21 11.05 14.16
CA PHE A 106 1.82 10.10 13.25
C PHE A 106 1.38 10.39 11.81
N LYS A 107 2.35 10.43 10.92
CA LYS A 107 2.09 10.64 9.50
C LYS A 107 1.82 9.30 8.82
N ALA A 108 0.56 8.92 8.73
CA ALA A 108 0.15 7.74 7.98
C ALA A 108 0.33 7.96 6.47
N SER A 109 0.54 6.89 5.73
CA SER A 109 0.49 6.92 4.27
C SER A 109 -0.96 6.88 3.78
N LEU A 110 -1.23 7.42 2.61
CA LEU A 110 -2.57 7.44 2.01
C LEU A 110 -2.67 6.45 0.86
N LEU A 111 -3.66 5.61 0.92
CA LEU A 111 -4.13 4.81 -0.20
C LEU A 111 -5.31 5.52 -0.85
N GLU A 112 -5.20 5.85 -2.13
CA GLU A 112 -6.29 6.36 -2.94
C GLU A 112 -6.88 5.22 -3.77
N MET A 113 -8.10 4.81 -3.44
CA MET A 113 -8.86 3.84 -4.22
C MET A 113 -9.66 4.58 -5.29
N PRO A 114 -9.39 4.31 -6.58
CA PRO A 114 -10.07 5.01 -7.66
C PRO A 114 -11.56 4.68 -7.66
N ASP A 115 -12.38 5.72 -7.77
CA ASP A 115 -13.78 5.59 -8.10
C ASP A 115 -13.94 5.53 -9.63
N THR A 116 -14.47 4.43 -10.13
CA THR A 116 -14.81 4.30 -11.54
C THR A 116 -16.04 5.12 -11.92
N ALA A 117 -16.82 5.60 -10.95
CA ALA A 117 -18.02 6.41 -11.15
C ALA A 117 -17.76 7.93 -11.16
N ALA A 118 -16.53 8.36 -11.31
CA ALA A 118 -16.21 9.72 -11.76
C ALA A 118 -16.49 10.91 -10.82
N LEU A 119 -16.58 10.73 -9.52
CA LEU A 119 -16.62 11.89 -8.61
C LEU A 119 -15.31 12.70 -8.59
N TYR A 120 -14.21 12.05 -8.95
CA TYR A 120 -12.88 12.67 -9.12
C TYR A 120 -12.38 12.64 -10.56
N ALA A 121 -13.25 12.29 -11.52
CA ALA A 121 -12.89 12.51 -12.91
C ALA A 121 -12.51 13.98 -13.04
N ARG A 122 -11.26 14.22 -13.32
CA ARG A 122 -10.77 15.56 -13.61
C ARG A 122 -11.70 16.12 -14.67
N HIS A 123 -12.56 17.04 -14.27
CA HIS A 123 -13.32 17.81 -15.21
C HIS A 123 -12.31 18.50 -16.11
N LYS A 124 -12.17 17.99 -17.33
CA LYS A 124 -11.25 18.56 -18.33
C LYS A 124 -11.60 20.00 -18.67
N ASP A 125 -12.81 20.39 -18.29
CA ASP A 125 -13.41 21.67 -18.66
C ASP A 125 -13.45 22.69 -17.50
N VAL A 126 -12.78 22.44 -16.40
CA VAL A 126 -12.65 23.45 -15.35
C VAL A 126 -11.57 24.45 -15.76
N PRO A 127 -11.91 25.76 -15.93
CA PRO A 127 -10.91 26.77 -16.20
C PRO A 127 -9.86 26.77 -15.09
N ARG A 128 -8.63 26.46 -15.43
CA ARG A 128 -7.52 26.56 -14.51
C ARG A 128 -7.18 28.03 -14.33
N GLY A 129 -7.37 28.57 -13.16
CA GLY A 129 -6.90 29.90 -12.82
C GLY A 129 -5.40 30.01 -13.06
N GLN A 130 -4.98 31.06 -13.77
CA GLN A 130 -3.57 31.39 -13.86
C GLN A 130 -3.14 32.02 -12.54
N VAL A 131 -2.16 31.40 -11.88
CA VAL A 131 -1.46 32.03 -10.76
C VAL A 131 -0.48 33.03 -11.35
N ARG A 132 -0.69 34.29 -11.05
CA ARG A 132 0.25 35.38 -11.36
C ARG A 132 1.24 35.58 -10.23
#